data_cc28adc5fc3e5ba2e59f4a47f8bc1349
#
_entry.id   cc28adc5fc3e5ba2e59f4a47f8bc1349
#
_cell.length_a   1.000
_cell.length_b   1.000
_cell.length_c   1.000
_cell.angle_alpha   90.00
_cell.angle_beta   90.00
_cell.angle_gamma   90.00
#
_symmetry.space_group_name_H-M   'P 1'
#
loop_
_entity.id
_entity.type
_entity.pdbx_description
1 polymer ?
#
loop_
_entity_poly.entity_id
_entity_poly.type
_entity_poly.pdbx_seq_one_letter_code
_entity_poly.pdbx_strand_id
1 'polypeptide(L)'
;VEQFFVENELKPVIHDSPYGQHYVAGNIEIIRGDIFKLDAPLLSHCVGAYDRAALVALPAQMRGDYVRHVYGQLAPGYRGLLITLDYPQDEMDGPPFAVVDTEMRSLFNGVSPAVIIDRRDILAKEPKFAERGVSRLDTVVYRLGAQA
;
A
#
# COMPACT_ATOMS: atom_id res chain seq x y z
N VAL A 1 -10.10 -1.57 -12.71
CA VAL A 1 -11.27 -1.54 -11.81
C VAL A 1 -12.38 -2.39 -12.40
N GLU A 2 -12.83 -2.13 -13.61
CA GLU A 2 -13.93 -2.85 -14.27
C GLU A 2 -13.68 -4.36 -14.32
N GLN A 3 -12.46 -4.80 -14.68
CA GLN A 3 -12.08 -6.20 -14.72
C GLN A 3 -12.29 -6.91 -13.36
N PHE A 4 -12.00 -6.24 -12.25
CA PHE A 4 -12.23 -6.77 -10.90
C PHE A 4 -13.70 -7.16 -10.70
N PHE A 5 -14.63 -6.30 -11.11
CA PHE A 5 -16.05 -6.57 -10.94
C PHE A 5 -16.53 -7.70 -11.86
N VAL A 6 -16.01 -7.77 -13.08
CA VAL A 6 -16.31 -8.85 -14.02
C VAL A 6 -15.82 -10.20 -13.49
N GLU A 7 -14.55 -10.27 -13.03
CA GLU A 7 -13.95 -11.50 -12.49
C GLU A 7 -14.64 -12.00 -11.22
N ASN A 8 -15.25 -11.13 -10.44
CA ASN A 8 -15.98 -11.48 -9.23
C ASN A 8 -17.51 -11.56 -9.42
N GLU A 9 -17.98 -11.52 -10.67
CA GLU A 9 -19.41 -11.58 -11.03
C GLU A 9 -20.27 -10.49 -10.34
N LEU A 10 -19.67 -9.33 -10.06
CA LEU A 10 -20.31 -8.20 -9.43
C LEU A 10 -20.76 -7.16 -10.47
N LYS A 11 -21.89 -6.50 -10.23
CA LYS A 11 -22.40 -5.39 -11.03
C LYS A 11 -22.33 -4.10 -10.22
N PRO A 12 -21.31 -3.26 -10.39
CA PRO A 12 -21.20 -2.03 -9.64
C PRO A 12 -22.19 -0.97 -10.12
N VAL A 13 -22.70 -0.19 -9.18
CA VAL A 13 -23.25 1.13 -9.46
C VAL A 13 -22.09 2.10 -9.55
N ILE A 14 -22.09 2.95 -10.59
CA ILE A 14 -20.99 3.88 -10.86
C ILE A 14 -21.51 5.30 -10.66
N HIS A 15 -20.76 6.13 -9.94
CA HIS A 15 -21.03 7.56 -9.79
C HIS A 15 -19.73 8.36 -9.67
N ASP A 16 -19.77 9.64 -9.96
CA ASP A 16 -18.62 10.55 -9.86
C ASP A 16 -18.65 11.33 -8.53
N SER A 17 -17.48 11.70 -8.03
CA SER A 17 -17.25 12.55 -6.88
C SER A 17 -15.99 13.42 -7.07
N PRO A 18 -15.68 14.36 -6.16
CA PRO A 18 -14.41 15.09 -6.17
C PRO A 18 -13.18 14.17 -6.09
N TYR A 19 -13.31 12.96 -5.57
CA TYR A 19 -12.22 11.98 -5.42
C TYR A 19 -11.96 11.20 -6.71
N GLY A 20 -12.93 11.13 -7.61
CA GLY A 20 -12.88 10.35 -8.83
C GLY A 20 -14.17 9.58 -9.09
N GLN A 21 -14.06 8.52 -9.85
CA GLN A 21 -15.16 7.64 -10.18
C GLN A 21 -15.27 6.49 -9.18
N HIS A 22 -16.43 6.36 -8.56
CA HIS A 22 -16.74 5.31 -7.58
C HIS A 22 -17.44 4.15 -8.26
N TYR A 23 -17.02 2.95 -7.94
CA TYR A 23 -17.61 1.67 -8.35
C TYR A 23 -18.08 0.94 -7.09
N VAL A 24 -19.38 0.85 -6.87
CA VAL A 24 -19.96 0.32 -5.63
C VAL A 24 -20.78 -0.94 -5.90
N ALA A 25 -20.43 -2.05 -5.23
CA ALA A 25 -21.20 -3.29 -5.26
C ALA A 25 -21.26 -3.92 -3.85
N GLY A 26 -22.42 -3.86 -3.22
CA GLY A 26 -22.59 -4.32 -1.83
C GLY A 26 -21.69 -3.56 -0.87
N ASN A 27 -20.79 -4.26 -0.20
CA ASN A 27 -19.85 -3.69 0.77
C ASN A 27 -18.48 -3.32 0.15
N ILE A 28 -18.36 -3.41 -1.16
CA ILE A 28 -17.13 -3.10 -1.87
C ILE A 28 -17.30 -1.78 -2.61
N GLU A 29 -16.38 -0.86 -2.37
CA GLU A 29 -16.25 0.39 -3.10
C GLU A 29 -14.82 0.53 -3.62
N ILE A 30 -14.66 0.78 -4.91
CA ILE A 30 -13.37 1.08 -5.53
C ILE A 30 -13.45 2.48 -6.12
N ILE A 31 -12.55 3.36 -5.67
CA ILE A 31 -12.43 4.73 -6.20
C ILE A 31 -11.31 4.74 -7.23
N ARG A 32 -11.66 5.06 -8.46
CA ARG A 32 -10.71 5.30 -9.55
C ARG A 32 -10.40 6.79 -9.61
N GLY A 33 -9.28 7.18 -9.01
CA GLY A 33 -8.90 8.58 -8.91
C GLY A 33 -7.45 8.76 -8.47
N ASP A 34 -7.12 10.00 -8.13
CA ASP A 34 -5.83 10.36 -7.57
C ASP A 34 -5.88 10.19 -6.04
N ILE A 35 -4.98 9.35 -5.50
CA ILE A 35 -4.89 9.08 -4.06
C ILE A 35 -4.65 10.36 -3.23
N PHE A 36 -3.98 11.36 -3.80
CA PHE A 36 -3.70 12.63 -3.13
C PHE A 36 -4.89 13.59 -3.10
N LYS A 37 -6.02 13.24 -3.73
CA LYS A 37 -7.29 13.97 -3.60
C LYS A 37 -8.16 13.46 -2.47
N LEU A 38 -7.86 12.28 -1.91
CA LEU A 38 -8.59 11.78 -0.76
C LEU A 38 -8.30 12.69 0.45
N ASP A 39 -9.29 12.95 1.26
CA ASP A 39 -9.20 13.88 2.37
C ASP A 39 -9.72 13.28 3.70
N ALA A 40 -9.55 14.04 4.78
CA ALA A 40 -9.96 13.60 6.10
C ALA A 40 -11.45 13.24 6.21
N PRO A 41 -12.41 13.94 5.57
CA PRO A 41 -13.82 13.53 5.54
C PRO A 41 -14.03 12.09 5.09
N LEU A 42 -13.24 11.60 4.13
CA LEU A 42 -13.31 10.21 3.69
C LEU A 42 -12.42 9.29 4.54
N LEU A 43 -11.15 9.65 4.73
CA LEU A 43 -10.14 8.78 5.32
C LEU A 43 -10.29 8.61 6.83
N SER A 44 -10.81 9.60 7.55
CA SER A 44 -11.01 9.51 9.02
C SER A 44 -12.04 8.49 9.46
N HIS A 45 -12.84 7.95 8.55
CA HIS A 45 -13.75 6.83 8.80
C HIS A 45 -13.09 5.47 8.65
N CYS A 46 -11.90 5.41 8.06
CA CYS A 46 -11.17 4.17 7.84
C CYS A 46 -10.45 3.75 9.13
N VAL A 47 -10.96 2.71 9.78
CA VAL A 47 -10.39 2.12 11.00
C VAL A 47 -9.38 1.03 10.73
N GLY A 48 -9.22 0.63 9.48
CA GLY A 48 -8.25 -0.37 9.01
C GLY A 48 -7.57 0.05 7.73
N ALA A 49 -6.32 -0.39 7.53
CA ALA A 49 -5.56 -0.17 6.31
C ALA A 49 -4.85 -1.46 5.87
N TYR A 50 -4.89 -1.74 4.57
CA TYR A 50 -4.12 -2.81 3.96
C TYR A 50 -3.39 -2.28 2.73
N ASP A 51 -2.08 -2.21 2.82
CA ASP A 51 -1.23 -1.75 1.73
C ASP A 51 -0.35 -2.90 1.24
N ARG A 52 -0.69 -3.39 0.09
CA ARG A 52 0.12 -4.31 -0.69
C ARG A 52 0.23 -3.78 -2.10
N ALA A 53 1.44 -3.47 -2.52
CA ALA A 53 1.78 -2.94 -3.83
C ALA A 53 1.52 -1.43 -4.04
N ALA A 54 0.93 -0.67 -3.12
CA ALA A 54 0.83 0.78 -3.27
C ALA A 54 2.15 1.49 -2.95
N LEU A 55 2.65 1.38 -1.72
CA LEU A 55 3.91 2.04 -1.33
C LEU A 55 5.10 1.62 -2.19
N VAL A 56 5.24 0.33 -2.50
CA VAL A 56 6.34 -0.20 -3.31
C VAL A 56 6.23 0.15 -4.80
N ALA A 57 5.08 0.64 -5.27
CA ALA A 57 4.92 1.14 -6.63
C ALA A 57 5.33 2.61 -6.78
N LEU A 58 5.49 3.33 -5.67
CA LEU A 58 5.83 4.75 -5.68
C LEU A 58 7.34 4.97 -5.70
N PRO A 59 7.83 5.89 -6.55
CA PRO A 59 9.21 6.39 -6.45
C PRO A 59 9.49 6.98 -5.06
N ALA A 60 10.75 6.87 -4.60
CA ALA A 60 11.14 7.26 -3.24
C ALA A 60 10.70 8.68 -2.84
N GLN A 61 10.78 9.64 -3.78
CA GLN A 61 10.40 11.04 -3.53
C GLN A 61 8.91 11.25 -3.25
N MET A 62 8.04 10.30 -3.64
CA MET A 62 6.58 10.40 -3.42
C MET A 62 6.12 9.70 -2.14
N ARG A 63 6.92 8.79 -1.59
CA ARG A 63 6.50 7.92 -0.47
C ARG A 63 6.22 8.71 0.81
N GLY A 64 7.02 9.75 1.10
CA GLY A 64 6.81 10.60 2.26
C GLY A 64 5.48 11.34 2.22
N ASP A 65 5.14 11.89 1.06
CA ASP A 65 3.85 12.57 0.86
C ASP A 65 2.69 11.58 0.92
N TYR A 66 2.84 10.41 0.31
CA TYR A 66 1.85 9.33 0.38
C TYR A 66 1.55 8.91 1.83
N VAL A 67 2.58 8.64 2.63
CA VAL A 67 2.40 8.21 4.02
C VAL A 67 1.74 9.31 4.85
N ARG A 68 2.20 10.54 4.76
CA ARG A 68 1.60 11.66 5.51
C ARG A 68 0.17 11.92 5.06
N HIS A 69 -0.09 11.88 3.75
CA HIS A 69 -1.41 12.19 3.20
C HIS A 69 -2.43 11.11 3.50
N VAL A 70 -2.10 9.85 3.29
CA VAL A 70 -3.06 8.74 3.47
C VAL A 70 -3.14 8.32 4.93
N TYR A 71 -2.02 7.89 5.51
CA TYR A 71 -2.01 7.32 6.86
C TYR A 71 -2.18 8.39 7.95
N GLY A 72 -1.74 9.62 7.71
CA GLY A 72 -1.93 10.73 8.64
C GLY A 72 -3.38 11.22 8.77
N GLN A 73 -4.28 10.78 7.87
CA GLN A 73 -5.70 11.15 7.87
C GLN A 73 -6.64 10.01 8.27
N LEU A 74 -6.11 8.81 8.53
CA LEU A 74 -6.93 7.67 8.99
C LEU A 74 -7.48 7.91 10.39
N ALA A 75 -8.51 7.15 10.75
CA ALA A 75 -9.11 7.21 12.08
C ALA A 75 -8.06 7.06 13.19
N PRO A 76 -8.11 7.84 14.28
CA PRO A 76 -7.26 7.63 15.44
C PRO A 76 -7.35 6.18 15.92
N GLY A 77 -6.19 5.54 16.13
CA GLY A 77 -6.14 4.14 16.56
C GLY A 77 -6.43 3.12 15.46
N TYR A 78 -6.39 3.51 14.19
CA TYR A 78 -6.51 2.57 13.08
C TYR A 78 -5.49 1.42 13.22
N ARG A 79 -5.79 0.29 12.61
CA ARG A 79 -4.89 -0.87 12.52
C ARG A 79 -4.59 -1.15 11.06
N GLY A 80 -3.34 -1.43 10.74
CA GLY A 80 -2.96 -1.70 9.36
C GLY A 80 -1.95 -2.83 9.21
N LEU A 81 -1.95 -3.39 8.00
CA LEU A 81 -0.89 -4.24 7.49
C LEU A 81 -0.31 -3.58 6.24
N LEU A 82 1.00 -3.43 6.22
CA LEU A 82 1.73 -2.93 5.07
C LEU A 82 2.80 -3.95 4.69
N ILE A 83 2.88 -4.26 3.40
CA ILE A 83 3.81 -5.26 2.88
C ILE A 83 4.78 -4.57 1.95
N THR A 84 6.09 -4.70 2.25
CA THR A 84 7.17 -4.20 1.40
C THR A 84 7.98 -5.33 0.79
N LEU A 85 8.84 -4.94 -0.14
CA LEU A 85 9.89 -5.78 -0.72
C LEU A 85 11.25 -5.21 -0.29
N ASP A 86 12.13 -6.10 0.17
CA ASP A 86 13.51 -5.76 0.52
C ASP A 86 14.45 -6.56 -0.39
N TYR A 87 15.10 -5.85 -1.30
CA TYR A 87 16.08 -6.38 -2.25
C TYR A 87 17.11 -5.28 -2.57
N PRO A 88 18.31 -5.60 -3.10
CA PRO A 88 19.25 -4.59 -3.55
C PRO A 88 18.65 -3.76 -4.68
N GLN A 89 18.35 -2.48 -4.42
CA GLN A 89 17.64 -1.61 -5.38
C GLN A 89 18.44 -1.34 -6.65
N ASP A 90 19.75 -1.43 -6.60
CA ASP A 90 20.66 -1.29 -7.74
C ASP A 90 20.61 -2.48 -8.70
N GLU A 91 20.02 -3.60 -8.30
CA GLU A 91 19.87 -4.78 -9.16
C GLU A 91 18.58 -4.73 -10.01
N MET A 92 17.62 -3.84 -9.68
CA MET A 92 16.37 -3.73 -10.44
C MET A 92 15.75 -2.33 -10.30
N ASP A 93 15.41 -1.70 -11.42
CA ASP A 93 14.89 -0.32 -11.46
C ASP A 93 13.50 -0.13 -10.80
N GLY A 94 12.70 -1.17 -10.72
CA GLY A 94 11.30 -1.04 -10.26
C GLY A 94 10.35 -0.43 -11.32
N PRO A 95 9.05 -0.21 -11.07
CA PRO A 95 8.35 -0.82 -9.94
C PRO A 95 8.21 -2.35 -10.07
N PRO A 96 8.03 -3.06 -8.96
CA PRO A 96 8.01 -2.59 -7.59
C PRO A 96 9.41 -2.21 -7.10
N PHE A 97 9.49 -1.18 -6.27
CA PHE A 97 10.74 -0.71 -5.66
C PHE A 97 11.01 -1.39 -4.32
N ALA A 98 12.28 -1.50 -3.94
CA ALA A 98 12.64 -1.87 -2.58
C ALA A 98 12.25 -0.77 -1.59
N VAL A 99 11.72 -1.17 -0.43
CA VAL A 99 11.46 -0.29 0.72
C VAL A 99 11.96 -1.00 1.97
N VAL A 100 13.14 -0.62 2.42
CA VAL A 100 13.83 -1.26 3.55
C VAL A 100 13.37 -0.72 4.90
N ASP A 101 13.67 -1.44 6.00
CA ASP A 101 13.21 -1.10 7.36
C ASP A 101 13.64 0.32 7.82
N THR A 102 14.85 0.74 7.47
CA THR A 102 15.32 2.10 7.80
C THR A 102 14.49 3.18 7.13
N GLU A 103 14.07 2.97 5.88
CA GLU A 103 13.17 3.87 5.16
C GLU A 103 11.78 3.84 5.79
N MET A 104 11.23 2.65 6.08
CA MET A 104 9.94 2.50 6.74
C MET A 104 9.88 3.26 8.07
N ARG A 105 10.90 3.14 8.92
CA ARG A 105 10.99 3.89 10.17
C ARG A 105 10.99 5.39 9.95
N SER A 106 11.67 5.86 8.93
CA SER A 106 11.71 7.30 8.56
C SER A 106 10.36 7.79 8.06
N LEU A 107 9.73 7.05 7.15
CA LEU A 107 8.46 7.41 6.54
C LEU A 107 7.31 7.50 7.56
N PHE A 108 7.27 6.57 8.51
CA PHE A 108 6.21 6.49 9.53
C PHE A 108 6.53 7.23 10.83
N ASN A 109 7.71 7.84 10.95
CA ASN A 109 8.06 8.65 12.11
C ASN A 109 7.08 9.82 12.28
N GLY A 110 6.45 9.90 13.45
CA GLY A 110 5.44 10.94 13.75
C GLY A 110 4.07 10.71 13.10
N VAL A 111 3.89 9.64 12.31
CA VAL A 111 2.60 9.28 11.69
C VAL A 111 1.97 8.11 12.44
N SER A 112 2.67 6.99 12.54
CA SER A 112 2.16 5.78 13.18
C SER A 112 3.30 4.83 13.52
N PRO A 113 3.21 4.05 14.62
CA PRO A 113 4.12 2.93 14.83
C PRO A 113 4.06 1.94 13.67
N ALA A 114 5.23 1.52 13.17
CA ALA A 114 5.39 0.47 12.17
C ALA A 114 6.32 -0.60 12.72
N VAL A 115 5.79 -1.81 12.95
CA VAL A 115 6.52 -2.91 13.57
C VAL A 115 6.54 -4.12 12.64
N ILE A 116 7.73 -4.64 12.35
CA ILE A 116 7.87 -5.89 11.58
C ILE A 116 7.25 -7.04 12.38
N ILE A 117 6.33 -7.74 11.74
CA ILE A 117 5.68 -8.94 12.31
C ILE A 117 6.00 -10.21 11.52
N ASP A 118 6.48 -10.08 10.29
CA ASP A 118 6.92 -11.21 9.47
C ASP A 118 7.96 -10.76 8.43
N ARG A 119 8.91 -11.63 8.13
CA ARG A 119 9.89 -11.48 7.06
C ARG A 119 10.16 -12.84 6.44
N ARG A 120 10.12 -12.94 5.12
CA ARG A 120 10.33 -14.19 4.39
C ARG A 120 11.14 -13.97 3.13
N ASP A 121 12.15 -14.79 2.91
CA ASP A 121 12.76 -14.94 1.59
C ASP A 121 11.75 -15.55 0.63
N ILE A 122 11.52 -14.87 -0.48
CA ILE A 122 10.57 -15.29 -1.51
C ILE A 122 11.22 -15.40 -2.90
N LEU A 123 12.54 -15.22 -3.03
CA LEU A 123 13.19 -15.19 -4.34
C LEU A 123 12.92 -16.47 -5.14
N ALA A 124 12.98 -17.64 -4.49
CA ALA A 124 12.70 -18.91 -5.16
C ALA A 124 11.24 -19.06 -5.64
N LYS A 125 10.31 -18.27 -5.06
CA LYS A 125 8.88 -18.27 -5.42
C LYS A 125 8.52 -17.20 -6.44
N GLU A 126 9.44 -16.29 -6.72
CA GLU A 126 9.27 -15.14 -7.60
C GLU A 126 10.30 -15.14 -8.73
N PRO A 127 10.22 -16.11 -9.67
CA PRO A 127 11.24 -16.30 -10.71
C PRO A 127 11.50 -15.06 -11.55
N LYS A 128 10.49 -14.21 -11.73
CA LYS A 128 10.63 -12.95 -12.48
C LYS A 128 11.66 -11.99 -11.88
N PHE A 129 11.88 -12.03 -10.57
CA PHE A 129 12.92 -11.23 -9.93
C PHE A 129 14.30 -11.83 -10.16
N ALA A 130 14.44 -13.15 -10.01
CA ALA A 130 15.69 -13.86 -10.30
C ALA A 130 16.11 -13.70 -11.78
N GLU A 131 15.17 -13.79 -12.72
CA GLU A 131 15.42 -13.56 -14.16
C GLU A 131 15.88 -12.12 -14.46
N ARG A 132 15.51 -11.15 -13.63
CA ARG A 132 15.98 -9.75 -13.71
C ARG A 132 17.30 -9.51 -12.99
N GLY A 133 17.91 -10.53 -12.40
CA GLY A 133 19.22 -10.47 -11.76
C GLY A 133 19.18 -10.13 -10.27
N VAL A 134 18.00 -10.14 -9.64
CA VAL A 134 17.86 -9.88 -8.20
C VAL A 134 18.48 -11.05 -7.42
N SER A 135 19.45 -10.75 -6.56
CA SER A 135 20.22 -11.75 -5.81
C SER A 135 19.58 -12.17 -4.49
N ARG A 136 18.73 -11.29 -3.90
CA ARG A 136 17.98 -11.52 -2.65
C ARG A 136 16.65 -10.79 -2.70
N LEU A 137 15.58 -11.44 -2.27
CA LEU A 137 14.25 -10.84 -2.22
C LEU A 137 13.50 -11.31 -0.99
N ASP A 138 13.28 -10.39 -0.05
CA ASP A 138 12.40 -10.63 1.10
C ASP A 138 11.08 -9.88 0.92
N THR A 139 9.98 -10.51 1.30
CA THR A 139 8.77 -9.79 1.68
C THR A 139 8.80 -9.48 3.17
N VAL A 140 8.43 -8.25 3.53
CA VAL A 140 8.41 -7.80 4.92
C VAL A 140 7.03 -7.27 5.25
N VAL A 141 6.42 -7.80 6.31
CA VAL A 141 5.08 -7.39 6.76
C VAL A 141 5.21 -6.52 8.00
N TYR A 142 4.65 -5.33 7.91
CA TYR A 142 4.56 -4.39 9.02
C TYR A 142 3.14 -4.35 9.56
N ARG A 143 3.01 -4.39 10.87
CA ARG A 143 1.82 -3.96 11.57
C ARG A 143 1.91 -2.45 11.80
N LEU A 144 0.87 -1.74 11.42
CA LEU A 144 0.72 -0.29 11.62
C LEU A 144 -0.33 0.01 12.69
N GLY A 145 -0.21 1.18 13.32
CA GLY A 145 -1.16 1.68 14.29
C GLY A 145 -0.85 1.28 15.73
N ALA A 146 -1.76 1.65 16.64
CA ALA A 146 -1.59 1.40 18.06
C ALA A 146 -1.48 -0.10 18.39
N GLN A 147 -0.62 -0.41 19.35
CA GLN A 147 -0.67 -1.72 20.02
C GLN A 147 -1.97 -1.80 20.81
N ALA A 148 -2.64 -2.95 20.72
CA ALA A 148 -3.75 -3.26 21.60
C ALA A 148 -3.24 -3.47 23.01
#